data_6904f19b2b67a4830516e6e8d0cf2e3b
#
_entry.id   6904f19b2b67a4830516e6e8d0cf2e3b
#
_cell.length_a   1.000
_cell.length_b   1.000
_cell.length_c   1.000
_cell.angle_alpha   90.00
_cell.angle_beta   90.00
_cell.angle_gamma   90.00
#
_symmetry.space_group_name_H-M   'P 1'
#
loop_
_entity.id
_entity.type
_entity.pdbx_description
1 polymer ?
#
loop_
_entity_poly.entity_id
_entity_poly.type
_entity_poly.pdbx_seq_one_letter_code
_entity_poly.pdbx_strand_id
1 'polypeptide(L)'
;MFQDFPNGLLWLSREALSPASPELSWTDNPVNGILSVVCLLVAMCDIKDFLIIWKPLMPALARWKPLVSLEYNMQLSRTRNRLAGLLFLPFCLAADWAGLTPLPLFLLAGVLAVTGLLKWAISRILSHKRVSQDNWNAATNAAFSLFIVLSVTAVLTVGIMGAFKVVTDVVRIALLVEIGLFWLLSIVREAQIINSNCGPFRTFLYLCALELPPCAALAAAILYLG
;
A
#
# COMPACT_ATOMS: atom_id res chain seq x y z
N MET A 1 1.78 -2.00 -43.86
CA MET A 1 1.14 -0.68 -43.73
C MET A 1 1.09 -0.39 -42.26
N PHE A 2 2.21 0.11 -41.74
CA PHE A 2 2.32 0.47 -40.31
C PHE A 2 1.72 1.86 -40.18
N GLN A 3 0.54 1.93 -39.59
CA GLN A 3 -0.05 3.19 -39.22
C GLN A 3 0.71 3.78 -38.03
N ASP A 4 1.22 4.97 -38.25
CA ASP A 4 1.96 5.78 -37.29
C ASP A 4 1.21 5.86 -35.96
N PHE A 5 1.84 5.34 -34.89
CA PHE A 5 1.45 5.62 -33.52
C PHE A 5 1.87 7.07 -33.20
N PRO A 6 0.96 8.00 -33.09
CA PRO A 6 1.34 9.35 -32.71
C PRO A 6 1.81 9.34 -31.26
N ASN A 7 3.11 9.50 -31.13
CA ASN A 7 3.78 9.99 -29.92
C ASN A 7 3.43 9.28 -28.60
N GLY A 8 3.81 8.02 -28.44
CA GLY A 8 4.20 7.45 -27.14
C GLY A 8 3.30 7.59 -25.89
N LEU A 9 2.11 8.14 -26.04
CA LEU A 9 1.16 8.46 -24.97
C LEU A 9 -0.10 7.60 -25.10
N LEU A 10 0.07 6.29 -24.92
CA LEU A 10 -1.05 5.35 -24.73
C LEU A 10 -2.05 5.75 -23.61
N TRP A 11 -1.68 6.74 -22.82
CA TRP A 11 -2.44 7.26 -21.69
C TRP A 11 -3.45 8.36 -22.06
N LEU A 12 -3.27 9.04 -23.19
CA LEU A 12 -4.13 10.15 -23.62
C LEU A 12 -5.21 9.72 -24.63
N SER A 13 -5.10 8.54 -25.24
CA SER A 13 -6.02 8.14 -26.31
C SER A 13 -7.36 7.58 -25.82
N ARG A 14 -7.55 7.36 -24.52
CA ARG A 14 -8.84 6.89 -23.99
C ARG A 14 -9.89 8.01 -23.90
N GLU A 15 -9.45 9.26 -23.78
CA GLU A 15 -10.36 10.42 -23.80
C GLU A 15 -10.88 10.78 -25.20
N ALA A 16 -10.12 10.40 -26.28
CA ALA A 16 -10.47 10.77 -27.64
C ALA A 16 -11.42 9.80 -28.36
N LEU A 17 -11.69 8.62 -27.84
CA LEU A 17 -12.45 7.55 -28.49
C LEU A 17 -13.78 7.17 -27.82
N SER A 18 -14.15 7.80 -26.73
CA SER A 18 -15.46 7.60 -26.12
C SER A 18 -16.39 8.76 -26.54
N PRO A 19 -17.48 8.50 -27.30
CA PRO A 19 -18.56 9.50 -27.42
C PRO A 19 -19.02 9.77 -26.00
N ALA A 20 -19.10 11.04 -25.63
CA ALA A 20 -19.45 11.54 -24.29
C ALA A 20 -20.72 10.85 -23.73
N SER A 21 -20.55 9.65 -23.18
CA SER A 21 -21.41 9.22 -22.11
C SER A 21 -21.08 10.15 -20.94
N PRO A 22 -22.08 10.75 -20.25
CA PRO A 22 -21.80 11.52 -19.06
C PRO A 22 -21.02 10.60 -18.12
N GLU A 23 -19.71 10.83 -18.00
CA GLU A 23 -18.90 10.09 -17.04
C GLU A 23 -19.54 10.37 -15.69
N LEU A 24 -20.24 9.36 -15.15
CA LEU A 24 -20.76 9.43 -13.79
C LEU A 24 -19.58 9.83 -12.92
N SER A 25 -19.67 11.01 -12.32
CA SER A 25 -18.68 11.46 -11.36
C SER A 25 -18.47 10.33 -10.36
N TRP A 26 -17.23 10.10 -9.90
CA TRP A 26 -16.94 9.07 -8.91
C TRP A 26 -17.91 9.12 -7.71
N THR A 27 -18.35 10.33 -7.36
CA THR A 27 -19.34 10.62 -6.31
C THR A 27 -20.76 10.19 -6.65
N ASP A 28 -21.11 10.07 -7.93
CA ASP A 28 -22.47 9.70 -8.37
C ASP A 28 -22.66 8.18 -8.34
N ASN A 29 -21.57 7.40 -8.15
CA ASN A 29 -21.67 5.97 -7.98
C ASN A 29 -22.13 5.65 -6.54
N PRO A 30 -23.35 5.10 -6.34
CA PRO A 30 -23.87 4.82 -5.00
C PRO A 30 -23.03 3.81 -4.23
N VAL A 31 -22.32 2.92 -4.91
CA VAL A 31 -21.43 1.93 -4.29
C VAL A 31 -20.27 2.63 -3.59
N ASN A 32 -19.64 3.63 -4.23
CA ASN A 32 -18.53 4.38 -3.66
C ASN A 32 -18.98 5.20 -2.43
N GLY A 33 -20.19 5.78 -2.50
CA GLY A 33 -20.80 6.49 -1.37
C GLY A 33 -21.04 5.58 -0.18
N ILE A 34 -21.66 4.41 -0.38
CA ILE A 34 -21.90 3.42 0.68
C ILE A 34 -20.59 2.93 1.29
N LEU A 35 -19.60 2.57 0.46
CA LEU A 35 -18.30 2.11 0.93
C LEU A 35 -17.57 3.19 1.75
N SER A 36 -17.64 4.46 1.33
CA SER A 36 -17.04 5.58 2.07
C SER A 36 -17.67 5.75 3.45
N VAL A 37 -19.00 5.65 3.56
CA VAL A 37 -19.71 5.69 4.84
C VAL A 37 -19.32 4.50 5.72
N VAL A 38 -19.26 3.30 5.18
CA VAL A 38 -18.81 2.11 5.91
C VAL A 38 -17.37 2.27 6.42
N CYS A 39 -16.45 2.77 5.59
CA CYS A 39 -15.07 3.04 6.00
C CYS A 39 -15.01 4.06 7.15
N LEU A 40 -15.82 5.10 7.10
CA LEU A 40 -15.87 6.12 8.14
C LEU A 40 -16.39 5.52 9.46
N LEU A 41 -17.45 4.71 9.42
CA LEU A 41 -17.98 4.03 10.62
C LEU A 41 -16.94 3.08 11.22
N VAL A 42 -16.26 2.29 10.40
CA VAL A 42 -15.19 1.39 10.85
C VAL A 42 -14.06 2.19 11.49
N ALA A 43 -13.61 3.28 10.87
CA ALA A 43 -12.55 4.14 11.42
C ALA A 43 -12.95 4.74 12.78
N MET A 44 -14.22 5.13 12.96
CA MET A 44 -14.72 5.62 14.25
C MET A 44 -14.72 4.52 15.33
N CYS A 45 -15.10 3.30 14.99
CA CYS A 45 -15.09 2.17 15.92
C CYS A 45 -13.67 1.80 16.38
N ASP A 46 -12.69 1.86 15.48
CA ASP A 46 -11.32 1.42 15.74
C ASP A 46 -10.37 2.56 16.15
N ILE A 47 -10.88 3.78 16.42
CA ILE A 47 -10.07 4.94 16.78
C ILE A 47 -9.21 4.71 18.05
N LYS A 48 -9.72 3.93 19.01
CA LYS A 48 -8.96 3.58 20.22
C LYS A 48 -7.77 2.70 19.89
N ASP A 49 -7.97 1.66 19.07
CA ASP A 49 -6.93 0.74 18.63
C ASP A 49 -5.89 1.47 17.79
N PHE A 50 -6.32 2.41 16.96
CA PHE A 50 -5.44 3.27 16.19
C PHE A 50 -4.55 4.12 17.10
N LEU A 51 -5.10 4.80 18.10
CA LEU A 51 -4.33 5.62 19.05
C LEU A 51 -3.32 4.81 19.86
N ILE A 52 -3.66 3.57 20.23
CA ILE A 52 -2.75 2.65 20.92
C ILE A 52 -1.54 2.30 20.03
N ILE A 53 -1.78 1.99 18.76
CA ILE A 53 -0.73 1.62 17.80
C ILE A 53 0.07 2.83 17.33
N TRP A 54 -0.54 4.01 17.23
CA TRP A 54 0.11 5.22 16.75
C TRP A 54 1.35 5.60 17.56
N LYS A 55 1.25 5.44 18.87
CA LYS A 55 2.33 5.80 19.80
C LYS A 55 3.64 5.03 19.55
N PRO A 56 3.67 3.70 19.39
CA PRO A 56 4.88 2.97 19.01
C PRO A 56 5.22 3.07 17.52
N LEU A 57 4.24 3.40 16.65
CA LEU A 57 4.43 3.44 15.21
C LEU A 57 5.20 4.70 14.75
N MET A 58 4.95 5.85 15.38
CA MET A 58 5.65 7.09 15.04
C MET A 58 7.18 7.00 15.19
N PRO A 59 7.75 6.50 16.31
CA PRO A 59 9.19 6.27 16.41
C PRO A 59 9.73 5.25 15.39
N ALA A 60 8.87 4.34 14.88
CA ALA A 60 9.25 3.34 13.88
C ALA A 60 9.57 3.96 12.50
N LEU A 61 9.02 5.14 12.20
CA LEU A 61 9.39 5.92 11.01
C LEU A 61 10.85 6.36 11.06
N ALA A 62 11.36 6.69 12.25
CA ALA A 62 12.74 7.16 12.43
C ALA A 62 13.73 6.02 12.72
N ARG A 63 13.29 4.94 13.41
CA ARG A 63 14.16 3.85 13.90
C ARG A 63 13.50 2.49 13.71
N TRP A 64 14.30 1.45 13.45
CA TRP A 64 13.81 0.08 13.25
C TRP A 64 13.45 -0.66 14.56
N LYS A 65 14.12 -0.33 15.68
CA LYS A 65 13.91 -1.01 16.98
C LYS A 65 12.46 -1.03 17.47
N PRO A 66 11.65 0.05 17.34
CA PRO A 66 10.24 0.02 17.72
C PRO A 66 9.42 -0.99 16.91
N LEU A 67 9.77 -1.29 15.66
CA LEU A 67 9.10 -2.33 14.87
C LEU A 67 9.30 -3.72 15.47
N VAL A 68 10.50 -4.00 15.94
CA VAL A 68 10.82 -5.25 16.64
C VAL A 68 10.08 -5.32 17.98
N SER A 69 10.04 -4.23 18.75
CA SER A 69 9.29 -4.19 20.01
C SER A 69 7.79 -4.38 19.86
N LEU A 70 7.22 -3.93 18.74
CA LEU A 70 5.81 -4.20 18.39
C LEU A 70 5.53 -5.70 18.21
N GLU A 71 6.49 -6.44 17.65
CA GLU A 71 6.33 -7.87 17.41
C GLU A 71 6.45 -8.70 18.69
N TYR A 72 7.29 -8.30 19.64
CA TYR A 72 7.37 -8.93 20.96
C TYR A 72 6.08 -8.83 21.77
N ASN A 73 5.26 -7.82 21.51
CA ASN A 73 3.96 -7.67 22.17
C ASN A 73 2.85 -8.25 21.30
N MET A 74 2.41 -9.48 21.65
CA MET A 74 1.38 -10.20 20.88
C MET A 74 0.08 -9.40 20.72
N GLN A 75 -0.32 -8.61 21.71
CA GLN A 75 -1.53 -7.79 21.65
C GLN A 75 -1.36 -6.66 20.62
N LEU A 76 -0.24 -5.95 20.65
CA LEU A 76 0.05 -4.88 19.71
C LEU A 76 0.20 -5.42 18.27
N SER A 77 0.84 -6.57 18.10
CA SER A 77 0.99 -7.23 16.79
C SER A 77 -0.37 -7.62 16.19
N ARG A 78 -1.28 -8.19 17.01
CA ARG A 78 -2.65 -8.52 16.57
C ARG A 78 -3.45 -7.26 16.19
N THR A 79 -3.40 -6.22 17.03
CA THR A 79 -4.08 -4.95 16.77
C THR A 79 -3.57 -4.29 15.50
N ARG A 80 -2.23 -4.29 15.27
CA ARG A 80 -1.63 -3.82 14.02
C ARG A 80 -2.16 -4.57 12.80
N ASN A 81 -2.16 -5.90 12.84
CA ASN A 81 -2.62 -6.72 11.70
C ASN A 81 -4.11 -6.47 11.40
N ARG A 82 -4.93 -6.33 12.44
CA ARG A 82 -6.34 -5.98 12.31
C ARG A 82 -6.50 -4.60 11.65
N LEU A 83 -5.81 -3.58 12.16
CA LEU A 83 -5.87 -2.22 11.62
C LEU A 83 -5.35 -2.15 10.18
N ALA A 84 -4.27 -2.85 9.85
CA ALA A 84 -3.78 -2.91 8.47
C ALA A 84 -4.82 -3.50 7.51
N GLY A 85 -5.54 -4.55 7.94
CA GLY A 85 -6.65 -5.12 7.17
C GLY A 85 -7.85 -4.16 7.02
N LEU A 86 -8.22 -3.44 8.09
CA LEU A 86 -9.33 -2.49 8.06
C LEU A 86 -9.02 -1.25 7.22
N LEU A 87 -7.79 -0.75 7.27
CA LEU A 87 -7.35 0.41 6.49
C LEU A 87 -7.08 0.09 5.01
N PHE A 88 -7.12 -1.19 4.63
CA PHE A 88 -6.92 -1.62 3.26
C PHE A 88 -8.01 -1.08 2.31
N LEU A 89 -9.28 -1.16 2.71
CA LEU A 89 -10.40 -0.65 1.91
C LEU A 89 -10.39 0.87 1.76
N PRO A 90 -10.20 1.69 2.82
CA PRO A 90 -10.01 3.14 2.69
C PRO A 90 -8.87 3.53 1.75
N PHE A 91 -7.75 2.80 1.79
CA PHE A 91 -6.64 3.02 0.87
C PHE A 91 -7.03 2.75 -0.59
N CYS A 92 -7.69 1.62 -0.85
CA CYS A 92 -8.17 1.29 -2.21
C CYS A 92 -9.18 2.34 -2.73
N LEU A 93 -10.07 2.85 -1.88
CA LEU A 93 -11.01 3.92 -2.26
C LEU A 93 -10.28 5.23 -2.58
N ALA A 94 -9.27 5.60 -1.79
CA ALA A 94 -8.46 6.78 -2.04
C ALA A 94 -7.68 6.66 -3.37
N ALA A 95 -7.13 5.48 -3.65
CA ALA A 95 -6.41 5.19 -4.89
C ALA A 95 -7.34 5.21 -6.12
N ASP A 96 -8.54 4.66 -5.99
CA ASP A 96 -9.58 4.66 -7.04
C ASP A 96 -10.08 6.08 -7.33
N TRP A 97 -10.36 6.86 -6.28
CA TRP A 97 -10.78 8.26 -6.42
C TRP A 97 -9.72 9.11 -7.15
N ALA A 98 -8.45 8.89 -6.87
CA ALA A 98 -7.35 9.59 -7.52
C ALA A 98 -7.04 9.07 -8.94
N GLY A 99 -7.75 8.03 -9.40
CA GLY A 99 -7.46 7.40 -10.69
C GLY A 99 -6.04 6.85 -10.79
N LEU A 100 -5.53 6.28 -9.69
CA LEU A 100 -4.15 5.82 -9.60
C LEU A 100 -3.86 4.69 -10.58
N THR A 101 -4.85 3.85 -10.84
CA THR A 101 -4.79 2.72 -11.78
C THR A 101 -6.03 2.69 -12.66
N PRO A 102 -5.95 2.15 -13.89
CA PRO A 102 -7.11 1.96 -14.75
C PRO A 102 -8.02 0.81 -14.27
N LEU A 103 -7.63 0.12 -13.20
CA LEU A 103 -8.35 -1.03 -12.67
C LEU A 103 -9.55 -0.59 -11.82
N PRO A 104 -10.72 -1.21 -11.95
CA PRO A 104 -11.83 -0.97 -11.06
C PRO A 104 -11.49 -1.38 -9.63
N LEU A 105 -12.10 -0.71 -8.64
CA LEU A 105 -11.82 -0.85 -7.20
C LEU A 105 -11.63 -2.30 -6.73
N PHE A 106 -12.54 -3.21 -7.12
CA PHE A 106 -12.48 -4.60 -6.66
C PHE A 106 -11.32 -5.38 -7.28
N LEU A 107 -10.95 -5.09 -8.54
CA LEU A 107 -9.77 -5.68 -9.17
C LEU A 107 -8.49 -5.15 -8.52
N LEU A 108 -8.40 -3.85 -8.28
CA LEU A 108 -7.28 -3.25 -7.56
C LEU A 108 -7.11 -3.89 -6.17
N ALA A 109 -8.19 -3.99 -5.40
CA ALA A 109 -8.17 -4.63 -4.10
C ALA A 109 -7.74 -6.10 -4.18
N GLY A 110 -8.23 -6.84 -5.18
CA GLY A 110 -7.83 -8.23 -5.44
C GLY A 110 -6.34 -8.37 -5.75
N VAL A 111 -5.82 -7.54 -6.65
CA VAL A 111 -4.39 -7.55 -7.04
C VAL A 111 -3.50 -7.23 -5.83
N LEU A 112 -3.84 -6.21 -5.06
CA LEU A 112 -3.09 -5.86 -3.85
C LEU A 112 -3.15 -6.96 -2.78
N ALA A 113 -4.30 -7.61 -2.60
CA ALA A 113 -4.44 -8.74 -1.68
C ALA A 113 -3.57 -9.94 -2.12
N VAL A 114 -3.58 -10.28 -3.40
CA VAL A 114 -2.75 -11.37 -3.97
C VAL A 114 -1.26 -11.06 -3.82
N THR A 115 -0.82 -9.82 -4.08
CA THR A 115 0.59 -9.43 -3.89
C THR A 115 1.02 -9.50 -2.42
N GLY A 116 0.14 -9.11 -1.50
CA GLY A 116 0.35 -9.26 -0.05
C GLY A 116 0.46 -10.72 0.38
N LEU A 117 -0.43 -11.59 -0.12
CA LEU A 117 -0.38 -13.02 0.12
C LEU A 117 0.88 -13.66 -0.47
N LEU A 118 1.32 -13.24 -1.65
CA LEU A 118 2.56 -13.69 -2.25
C LEU A 118 3.77 -13.34 -1.38
N LYS A 119 3.86 -12.10 -0.92
CA LYS A 119 4.92 -11.69 0.02
C LYS A 119 4.90 -12.52 1.30
N TRP A 120 3.72 -12.74 1.86
CA TRP A 120 3.55 -13.59 3.05
C TRP A 120 4.00 -15.03 2.80
N ALA A 121 3.59 -15.64 1.68
CA ALA A 121 4.00 -17.01 1.31
C ALA A 121 5.51 -17.13 1.12
N ILE A 122 6.13 -16.19 0.40
CA ILE A 122 7.58 -16.14 0.21
C ILE A 122 8.29 -16.02 1.57
N SER A 123 7.80 -15.16 2.46
CA SER A 123 8.39 -14.99 3.79
C SER A 123 8.35 -16.27 4.63
N ARG A 124 7.32 -17.10 4.46
CA ARG A 124 7.20 -18.41 5.14
C ARG A 124 8.20 -19.44 4.59
N ILE A 125 8.42 -19.45 3.28
CA ILE A 125 9.37 -20.35 2.62
C ILE A 125 10.81 -19.97 2.97
N LEU A 126 11.11 -18.67 3.00
CA LEU A 126 12.45 -18.13 3.26
C LEU A 126 12.84 -18.07 4.75
N SER A 127 11.93 -18.45 5.67
CA SER A 127 12.20 -18.45 7.11
C SER A 127 13.51 -19.19 7.43
N HIS A 128 14.51 -18.46 7.96
CA HIS A 128 15.88 -18.96 8.07
C HIS A 128 16.30 -19.21 9.53
N LYS A 129 17.01 -20.31 9.76
CA LYS A 129 17.47 -20.76 11.09
C LYS A 129 18.44 -19.80 11.81
N ARG A 130 18.98 -18.77 11.13
CA ARG A 130 20.00 -17.84 11.68
C ARG A 130 19.45 -16.50 12.16
N VAL A 131 18.25 -16.11 11.73
CA VAL A 131 17.57 -14.89 12.20
C VAL A 131 16.60 -15.33 13.29
N SER A 132 16.57 -14.64 14.43
CA SER A 132 15.56 -14.95 15.45
C SER A 132 14.16 -14.82 14.84
N GLN A 133 13.25 -15.69 15.23
CA GLN A 133 11.90 -15.71 14.68
C GLN A 133 11.19 -14.36 14.82
N ASP A 134 11.44 -13.68 15.95
CA ASP A 134 10.84 -12.37 16.21
C ASP A 134 11.38 -11.29 15.29
N ASN A 135 12.69 -11.26 15.05
CA ASN A 135 13.29 -10.31 14.10
C ASN A 135 12.86 -10.60 12.67
N TRP A 136 12.70 -11.88 12.30
CA TRP A 136 12.17 -12.26 10.99
C TRP A 136 10.73 -11.79 10.82
N ASN A 137 9.89 -12.07 11.81
CA ASN A 137 8.49 -11.61 11.83
C ASN A 137 8.43 -10.06 11.81
N ALA A 138 9.28 -9.37 12.56
CA ALA A 138 9.34 -7.92 12.55
C ALA A 138 9.74 -7.36 11.18
N ALA A 139 10.71 -7.98 10.49
CA ALA A 139 11.11 -7.57 9.15
C ALA A 139 9.96 -7.78 8.14
N THR A 140 9.39 -8.98 8.08
CA THR A 140 8.33 -9.30 7.13
C THR A 140 7.03 -8.54 7.37
N ASN A 141 6.76 -8.16 8.63
CA ASN A 141 5.58 -7.38 9.02
C ASN A 141 5.84 -5.86 9.06
N ALA A 142 7.06 -5.39 8.79
CA ALA A 142 7.38 -3.96 8.74
C ALA A 142 6.50 -3.22 7.71
N ALA A 143 6.28 -3.84 6.56
CA ALA A 143 5.42 -3.31 5.51
C ALA A 143 3.98 -3.06 5.99
N PHE A 144 3.38 -3.99 6.76
CA PHE A 144 2.04 -3.80 7.34
C PHE A 144 1.98 -2.65 8.33
N SER A 145 3.04 -2.47 9.13
CA SER A 145 3.13 -1.36 10.07
C SER A 145 3.20 -0.01 9.35
N LEU A 146 4.02 0.08 8.31
CA LEU A 146 4.15 1.30 7.51
C LEU A 146 2.93 1.54 6.62
N PHE A 147 2.26 0.47 6.17
CA PHE A 147 1.01 0.56 5.41
C PHE A 147 -0.11 1.27 6.20
N ILE A 148 -0.17 1.10 7.53
CA ILE A 148 -1.14 1.85 8.37
C ILE A 148 -0.89 3.35 8.23
N VAL A 149 0.36 3.79 8.30
CA VAL A 149 0.69 5.22 8.17
C VAL A 149 0.42 5.70 6.76
N LEU A 150 0.83 4.95 5.73
CA LEU A 150 0.54 5.25 4.33
C LEU A 150 -0.96 5.40 4.09
N SER A 151 -1.78 4.48 4.60
CA SER A 151 -3.23 4.54 4.39
C SER A 151 -3.85 5.79 5.01
N VAL A 152 -3.40 6.17 6.19
CA VAL A 152 -3.88 7.40 6.86
C VAL A 152 -3.43 8.64 6.10
N THR A 153 -2.15 8.72 5.71
CA THR A 153 -1.64 9.87 4.94
C THR A 153 -2.34 9.96 3.58
N ALA A 154 -2.52 8.85 2.87
CA ALA A 154 -3.20 8.82 1.58
C ALA A 154 -4.65 9.32 1.67
N VAL A 155 -5.42 8.85 2.66
CA VAL A 155 -6.81 9.32 2.88
C VAL A 155 -6.82 10.81 3.24
N LEU A 156 -5.88 11.29 4.06
CA LEU A 156 -5.77 12.71 4.39
C LEU A 156 -5.39 13.55 3.16
N THR A 157 -4.41 13.10 2.36
CA THR A 157 -4.00 13.78 1.12
C THR A 157 -5.17 13.90 0.16
N VAL A 158 -5.88 12.81 -0.10
CA VAL A 158 -7.08 12.80 -0.97
C VAL A 158 -8.18 13.70 -0.39
N GLY A 159 -8.47 13.59 0.91
CA GLY A 159 -9.50 14.39 1.57
C GLY A 159 -9.21 15.89 1.53
N ILE A 160 -7.98 16.29 1.87
CA ILE A 160 -7.55 17.70 1.86
C ILE A 160 -7.55 18.25 0.43
N MET A 161 -6.87 17.58 -0.50
CA MET A 161 -6.78 18.03 -1.88
C MET A 161 -8.15 18.05 -2.57
N GLY A 162 -9.00 17.06 -2.27
CA GLY A 162 -10.38 17.05 -2.76
C GLY A 162 -11.23 18.22 -2.22
N ALA A 163 -11.09 18.57 -0.94
CA ALA A 163 -11.76 19.73 -0.35
C ALA A 163 -11.33 21.06 -1.01
N PHE A 164 -10.07 21.17 -1.39
CA PHE A 164 -9.54 22.33 -2.12
C PHE A 164 -9.77 22.26 -3.64
N LYS A 165 -10.45 21.24 -4.14
CA LYS A 165 -10.71 21.00 -5.58
C LYS A 165 -9.43 21.03 -6.42
N VAL A 166 -8.36 20.46 -5.90
CA VAL A 166 -7.08 20.33 -6.61
C VAL A 166 -7.26 19.40 -7.81
N VAL A 167 -6.57 19.70 -8.92
CA VAL A 167 -6.62 18.90 -10.14
C VAL A 167 -6.21 17.44 -9.83
N THR A 168 -6.98 16.49 -10.34
CA THR A 168 -6.81 15.05 -10.04
C THR A 168 -5.41 14.53 -10.37
N ASP A 169 -4.79 15.03 -11.44
CA ASP A 169 -3.41 14.64 -11.80
C ASP A 169 -2.39 14.98 -10.70
N VAL A 170 -2.55 16.12 -10.04
CA VAL A 170 -1.66 16.53 -8.94
C VAL A 170 -1.86 15.60 -7.74
N VAL A 171 -3.10 15.25 -7.42
CA VAL A 171 -3.41 14.30 -6.34
C VAL A 171 -2.80 12.93 -6.64
N ARG A 172 -2.93 12.48 -7.88
CA ARG A 172 -2.34 11.21 -8.36
C ARG A 172 -0.83 11.19 -8.20
N ILE A 173 -0.13 12.26 -8.61
CA ILE A 173 1.32 12.37 -8.44
C ILE A 173 1.70 12.38 -6.96
N ALA A 174 0.98 13.12 -6.11
CA ALA A 174 1.22 13.16 -4.68
C ALA A 174 1.11 11.77 -4.05
N LEU A 175 0.05 11.00 -4.38
CA LEU A 175 -0.12 9.64 -3.90
C LEU A 175 0.97 8.68 -4.39
N LEU A 176 1.38 8.80 -5.66
CA LEU A 176 2.49 8.00 -6.20
C LEU A 176 3.79 8.26 -5.44
N VAL A 177 4.07 9.52 -5.11
CA VAL A 177 5.24 9.91 -4.31
C VAL A 177 5.13 9.35 -2.89
N GLU A 178 3.97 9.46 -2.24
CA GLU A 178 3.74 8.87 -0.91
C GLU A 178 3.98 7.36 -0.93
N ILE A 179 3.35 6.63 -1.84
CA ILE A 179 3.51 5.18 -1.98
C ILE A 179 4.98 4.80 -2.18
N GLY A 180 5.68 5.52 -3.07
CA GLY A 180 7.10 5.31 -3.34
C GLY A 180 7.98 5.53 -2.12
N LEU A 181 7.75 6.61 -1.36
CA LEU A 181 8.48 6.92 -0.13
C LEU A 181 8.26 5.85 0.95
N PHE A 182 7.02 5.46 1.20
CA PHE A 182 6.72 4.43 2.19
C PHE A 182 7.23 3.04 1.79
N TRP A 183 7.20 2.71 0.49
CA TRP A 183 7.80 1.49 -0.02
C TRP A 183 9.32 1.46 0.18
N LEU A 184 10.03 2.55 -0.17
CA LEU A 184 11.46 2.67 0.08
C LEU A 184 11.78 2.59 1.58
N LEU A 185 10.99 3.26 2.41
CA LEU A 185 11.15 3.19 3.87
C LEU A 185 10.97 1.77 4.38
N SER A 186 9.99 1.01 3.87
CA SER A 186 9.79 -0.40 4.20
C SER A 186 11.02 -1.23 3.89
N ILE A 187 11.56 -1.13 2.69
CA ILE A 187 12.78 -1.83 2.27
C ILE A 187 13.96 -1.49 3.19
N VAL A 188 14.15 -0.21 3.49
CA VAL A 188 15.24 0.23 4.39
C VAL A 188 15.08 -0.37 5.80
N ARG A 189 13.85 -0.42 6.34
CA ARG A 189 13.59 -1.00 7.67
C ARG A 189 13.77 -2.51 7.67
N GLU A 190 13.28 -3.21 6.67
CA GLU A 190 13.50 -4.64 6.49
C GLU A 190 15.02 -4.94 6.40
N ALA A 191 15.75 -4.16 5.59
CA ALA A 191 17.21 -4.27 5.48
C ALA A 191 17.91 -4.10 6.82
N GLN A 192 17.55 -3.07 7.60
CA GLN A 192 18.16 -2.80 8.90
C GLN A 192 17.92 -3.93 9.90
N ILE A 193 16.70 -4.48 9.96
CA ILE A 193 16.35 -5.57 10.86
C ILE A 193 17.11 -6.85 10.45
N ILE A 194 17.13 -7.22 9.17
CA ILE A 194 17.81 -8.43 8.69
C ILE A 194 19.32 -8.29 8.84
N ASN A 195 19.90 -7.13 8.52
CA ASN A 195 21.33 -6.88 8.59
C ASN A 195 21.87 -6.91 10.04
N SER A 196 21.02 -6.63 11.03
CA SER A 196 21.41 -6.73 12.45
C SER A 196 21.77 -8.18 12.87
N ASN A 197 21.31 -9.19 12.11
CA ASN A 197 21.53 -10.61 12.38
C ASN A 197 22.34 -11.34 11.29
N CYS A 198 22.37 -10.77 10.07
CA CYS A 198 23.02 -11.36 8.91
C CYS A 198 23.99 -10.36 8.27
N GLY A 199 25.00 -10.84 7.58
CA GLY A 199 25.91 -9.95 6.82
C GLY A 199 25.20 -9.26 5.64
N PRO A 200 25.74 -8.14 5.13
CA PRO A 200 25.10 -7.28 4.13
C PRO A 200 24.75 -8.01 2.82
N PHE A 201 25.61 -8.92 2.36
CA PHE A 201 25.36 -9.70 1.14
C PHE A 201 24.10 -10.58 1.25
N ARG A 202 23.93 -11.24 2.39
CA ARG A 202 22.73 -12.08 2.64
C ARG A 202 21.48 -11.24 2.78
N THR A 203 21.58 -10.09 3.45
CA THR A 203 20.48 -9.12 3.54
C THR A 203 20.00 -8.71 2.16
N PHE A 204 20.92 -8.39 1.26
CA PHE A 204 20.59 -8.05 -0.12
C PHE A 204 19.84 -9.19 -0.84
N LEU A 205 20.32 -10.43 -0.74
CA LEU A 205 19.64 -11.59 -1.35
C LEU A 205 18.22 -11.79 -0.80
N TYR A 206 18.04 -11.65 0.52
CA TYR A 206 16.72 -11.77 1.14
C TYR A 206 15.76 -10.67 0.68
N LEU A 207 16.23 -9.43 0.59
CA LEU A 207 15.43 -8.32 0.09
C LEU A 207 15.01 -8.52 -1.37
N CYS A 208 15.94 -8.95 -2.22
CA CYS A 208 15.62 -9.27 -3.61
C CYS A 208 14.55 -10.36 -3.69
N ALA A 209 14.65 -11.41 -2.88
CA ALA A 209 13.68 -12.50 -2.88
C ALA A 209 12.32 -12.10 -2.29
N LEU A 210 12.27 -11.18 -1.33
CA LEU A 210 11.04 -10.73 -0.68
C LEU A 210 10.31 -9.64 -1.47
N GLU A 211 11.03 -8.73 -2.10
CA GLU A 211 10.46 -7.53 -2.72
C GLU A 211 10.29 -7.63 -4.24
N LEU A 212 11.24 -8.26 -4.97
CA LEU A 212 11.14 -8.33 -6.44
C LEU A 212 9.93 -9.11 -6.94
N PRO A 213 9.59 -10.32 -6.44
CA PRO A 213 8.47 -11.07 -6.96
C PRO A 213 7.11 -10.39 -6.76
N PRO A 214 6.76 -9.83 -5.56
CA PRO A 214 5.52 -9.10 -5.39
C PRO A 214 5.43 -7.85 -6.27
N CYS A 215 6.54 -7.09 -6.40
CA CYS A 215 6.57 -5.90 -7.25
C CYS A 215 6.42 -6.26 -8.72
N ALA A 216 7.08 -7.32 -9.19
CA ALA A 216 6.94 -7.81 -10.56
C ALA A 216 5.51 -8.31 -10.84
N ALA A 217 4.91 -9.02 -9.89
CA ALA A 217 3.52 -9.48 -9.99
C ALA A 217 2.53 -8.30 -10.05
N LEU A 218 2.74 -7.27 -9.23
CA LEU A 218 1.92 -6.06 -9.24
C LEU A 218 2.04 -5.32 -10.58
N ALA A 219 3.28 -5.11 -11.06
CA ALA A 219 3.52 -4.45 -12.35
C ALA A 219 2.91 -5.24 -13.50
N ALA A 220 3.08 -6.56 -13.52
CA ALA A 220 2.46 -7.42 -14.53
C ALA A 220 0.93 -7.33 -14.48
N ALA A 221 0.32 -7.38 -13.29
CA ALA A 221 -1.13 -7.27 -13.14
C ALA A 221 -1.67 -5.94 -13.69
N ILE A 222 -1.00 -4.82 -13.39
CA ILE A 222 -1.40 -3.49 -13.91
C ILE A 222 -1.27 -3.44 -15.43
N LEU A 223 -0.23 -4.05 -16.02
CA LEU A 223 0.00 -4.04 -17.47
C LEU A 223 -0.96 -4.96 -18.24
N TYR A 224 -1.36 -6.10 -17.66
CA TYR A 224 -2.21 -7.08 -18.35
C TYR A 224 -3.70 -6.89 -18.10
N LEU A 225 -4.09 -6.29 -16.96
CA LEU A 225 -5.49 -6.12 -16.59
C LEU A 225 -6.00 -4.68 -16.81
N GLY A 226 -5.09 -3.71 -16.96
CA GLY A 226 -5.39 -2.31 -17.23
C GLY A 226 -5.22 -1.97 -18.69
#